data_5b45d4109775b55ce1c5a4b09a8b8bc6
#
_entry.id   5b45d4109775b55ce1c5a4b09a8b8bc6
#
_cell.length_a   1.000
_cell.length_b   1.000
_cell.length_c   1.000
_cell.angle_alpha   90.00
_cell.angle_beta   90.00
_cell.angle_gamma   90.00
#
_symmetry.space_group_name_H-M   'P 1'
#
loop_
_entity.id
_entity.type
_entity.pdbx_description
1 polymer ?
#
loop_
_entity_poly.entity_id
_entity_poly.type
_entity_poly.pdbx_seq_one_letter_code
_entity_poly.pdbx_strand_id
1 'polypeptide(L)'
;FSRMFVDDTLAQQKVGDLRDKTLLAVGANEVRTVKLDYPAGSLELERGEADRWQLKLADRTLPADRDAVDNLLASLVGARIDEFVAEKTDSPASFGLDKPRVTITLGAGAKGELGLSLGSSTFETEAAADPMNQGQPPQPTEKVYVQRKGDTEVLQVAGSLYGALVKTPEDFRDKTILAVDPLAVTKVAYSLGDKSVELVREQAPAAGSTVVDDTSGWKLVKPVELPADPARVGRLLDNLRSLRASSFIDEPGDLAQYGLANPLTKITIEQGETKLPTLLIGKASSE
;
A
#
# COMPACT_ATOMS: atom_id res chain seq x y z
N PHE A 1 -48.10 16.82 -18.61
CA PHE A 1 -47.24 16.70 -17.41
C PHE A 1 -45.83 16.17 -17.73
N SER A 2 -45.66 15.31 -18.74
CA SER A 2 -44.38 14.66 -19.04
C SER A 2 -43.37 15.56 -19.81
N ARG A 3 -43.82 16.55 -20.57
CA ARG A 3 -42.89 17.45 -21.34
C ARG A 3 -42.16 18.47 -20.47
N MET A 4 -42.79 18.94 -19.39
CA MET A 4 -42.23 19.98 -18.53
C MET A 4 -41.05 19.50 -17.71
N PHE A 5 -41.00 18.21 -17.31
CA PHE A 5 -39.90 17.64 -16.57
C PHE A 5 -38.64 17.34 -17.44
N VAL A 6 -38.83 17.04 -18.71
CA VAL A 6 -37.72 16.74 -19.63
C VAL A 6 -36.97 18.02 -20.03
N ASP A 7 -37.70 19.14 -20.22
CA ASP A 7 -37.09 20.41 -20.63
C ASP A 7 -36.25 21.06 -19.50
N ASP A 8 -36.70 20.96 -18.24
CA ASP A 8 -35.98 21.52 -17.09
C ASP A 8 -34.71 20.71 -16.76
N THR A 9 -34.76 19.40 -16.90
CA THR A 9 -33.59 18.53 -16.65
C THR A 9 -32.52 18.71 -17.71
N LEU A 10 -32.91 18.89 -18.99
CA LEU A 10 -31.97 19.10 -20.09
C LEU A 10 -31.40 20.52 -20.08
N ALA A 11 -32.18 21.53 -19.65
CA ALA A 11 -31.73 22.92 -19.57
C ALA A 11 -30.70 23.17 -18.46
N GLN A 12 -30.67 22.33 -17.44
CA GLN A 12 -29.72 22.41 -16.32
C GLN A 12 -28.43 21.62 -16.53
N GLN A 13 -28.38 20.67 -17.48
CA GLN A 13 -27.17 19.89 -17.78
C GLN A 13 -26.14 20.75 -18.53
N LYS A 14 -24.98 20.96 -17.93
CA LYS A 14 -23.81 21.52 -18.62
C LYS A 14 -23.25 20.47 -19.58
N VAL A 15 -22.68 20.91 -20.71
CA VAL A 15 -22.02 20.00 -21.68
C VAL A 15 -20.97 19.10 -20.97
N GLY A 16 -20.27 19.64 -19.98
CA GLY A 16 -19.32 18.89 -19.17
C GLY A 16 -19.90 17.70 -18.42
N ASP A 17 -21.21 17.74 -18.08
CA ASP A 17 -21.88 16.63 -17.36
C ASP A 17 -22.11 15.40 -18.25
N LEU A 18 -22.13 15.60 -19.56
CA LEU A 18 -22.30 14.55 -20.57
C LEU A 18 -20.96 14.00 -21.09
N ARG A 19 -19.83 14.59 -20.68
CA ARG A 19 -18.50 14.10 -21.07
C ARG A 19 -18.09 12.88 -20.23
N ASP A 20 -17.27 12.02 -20.83
CA ASP A 20 -16.67 10.93 -20.08
C ASP A 20 -15.73 11.48 -19.01
N LYS A 21 -16.06 11.20 -17.75
CA LYS A 21 -15.32 11.63 -16.57
C LYS A 21 -14.22 10.64 -16.15
N THR A 22 -13.88 9.69 -16.99
CA THR A 22 -12.77 8.75 -16.74
C THR A 22 -11.44 9.48 -16.84
N LEU A 23 -10.69 9.55 -15.76
CA LEU A 23 -9.38 10.21 -15.75
C LEU A 23 -8.33 9.36 -16.48
N LEU A 24 -8.27 8.07 -16.19
CA LEU A 24 -7.34 7.11 -16.79
C LEU A 24 -8.11 5.88 -17.28
N ALA A 25 -8.03 5.59 -18.58
CA ALA A 25 -8.72 4.45 -19.20
C ALA A 25 -7.87 3.17 -19.10
N VAL A 26 -7.57 2.73 -17.87
CA VAL A 26 -6.74 1.54 -17.59
C VAL A 26 -7.30 0.77 -16.40
N GLY A 27 -7.20 -0.55 -16.42
CA GLY A 27 -7.49 -1.40 -15.27
C GLY A 27 -6.24 -1.59 -14.40
N ALA A 28 -6.40 -1.71 -13.09
CA ALA A 28 -5.28 -1.91 -12.16
C ALA A 28 -4.44 -3.16 -12.50
N ASN A 29 -5.07 -4.21 -13.03
CA ASN A 29 -4.41 -5.43 -13.47
C ASN A 29 -3.60 -5.29 -14.77
N GLU A 30 -3.86 -4.25 -15.55
CA GLU A 30 -3.12 -3.96 -16.79
C GLU A 30 -1.82 -3.19 -16.50
N VAL A 31 -1.72 -2.53 -15.33
CA VAL A 31 -0.54 -1.76 -14.94
C VAL A 31 0.60 -2.68 -14.53
N ARG A 32 1.76 -2.46 -15.15
CA ARG A 32 3.02 -3.19 -14.89
C ARG A 32 4.06 -2.35 -14.19
N THR A 33 4.08 -1.04 -14.46
CA THR A 33 5.00 -0.11 -13.83
C THR A 33 4.26 1.15 -13.40
N VAL A 34 4.66 1.71 -12.27
CA VAL A 34 4.21 3.00 -11.76
C VAL A 34 5.44 3.80 -11.42
N LYS A 35 5.62 4.94 -12.07
CA LYS A 35 6.67 5.89 -11.72
C LYS A 35 6.03 7.16 -11.17
N LEU A 36 6.51 7.60 -10.02
CA LEU A 36 6.13 8.84 -9.38
C LEU A 36 7.36 9.76 -9.33
N ASP A 37 7.28 10.87 -10.04
CA ASP A 37 8.33 11.89 -10.07
C ASP A 37 7.88 13.09 -9.23
N TYR A 38 8.64 13.42 -8.20
CA TYR A 38 8.46 14.57 -7.32
C TYR A 38 9.61 15.56 -7.51
N PRO A 39 9.47 16.83 -7.12
CA PRO A 39 10.58 17.77 -7.15
C PRO A 39 11.82 17.33 -6.35
N ALA A 40 11.63 16.50 -5.32
CA ALA A 40 12.69 16.02 -4.43
C ALA A 40 13.30 14.67 -4.87
N GLY A 41 12.75 13.99 -5.87
CA GLY A 41 13.21 12.69 -6.33
C GLY A 41 12.11 11.86 -6.97
N SER A 42 12.44 10.63 -7.34
CA SER A 42 11.49 9.71 -7.96
C SER A 42 11.50 8.34 -7.28
N LEU A 43 10.39 7.64 -7.40
CA LEU A 43 10.28 6.23 -7.05
C LEU A 43 9.59 5.48 -8.20
N GLU A 44 9.94 4.22 -8.36
CA GLU A 44 9.37 3.36 -9.38
C GLU A 44 8.95 2.04 -8.75
N LEU A 45 7.74 1.62 -9.08
CA LEU A 45 7.18 0.32 -8.71
C LEU A 45 7.06 -0.51 -9.99
N GLU A 46 7.54 -1.74 -9.94
CA GLU A 46 7.46 -2.67 -11.06
C GLU A 46 6.86 -3.99 -10.60
N ARG A 47 5.92 -4.50 -11.39
CA ARG A 47 5.31 -5.81 -11.19
C ARG A 47 6.20 -6.88 -11.81
N GLY A 48 6.89 -7.64 -10.96
CA GLY A 48 7.80 -8.71 -11.33
C GLY A 48 7.12 -10.06 -11.50
N GLU A 49 7.91 -11.13 -11.41
CA GLU A 49 7.44 -12.51 -11.49
C GLU A 49 6.47 -12.85 -10.35
N ALA A 50 5.57 -13.80 -10.62
CA ALA A 50 4.52 -14.24 -9.70
C ALA A 50 3.67 -13.08 -9.15
N ASP A 51 3.49 -12.03 -9.97
CA ASP A 51 2.63 -10.86 -9.67
C ASP A 51 3.06 -10.09 -8.41
N ARG A 52 4.34 -10.17 -8.03
CA ARG A 52 4.90 -9.45 -6.88
C ARG A 52 5.45 -8.11 -7.30
N TRP A 53 5.10 -7.08 -6.54
CA TRP A 53 5.60 -5.74 -6.77
C TRP A 53 7.00 -5.55 -6.17
N GLN A 54 7.80 -4.77 -6.85
CA GLN A 54 9.13 -4.35 -6.45
C GLN A 54 9.21 -2.83 -6.45
N LEU A 55 9.84 -2.29 -5.44
CA LEU A 55 10.19 -0.87 -5.33
C LEU A 55 11.62 -0.71 -5.83
N LYS A 56 11.77 0.04 -6.91
CA LYS A 56 13.09 0.40 -7.46
C LYS A 56 13.53 1.75 -6.92
N LEU A 57 14.64 1.76 -6.26
CA LEU A 57 15.38 2.95 -5.83
C LEU A 57 16.59 3.12 -6.72
N ALA A 58 17.28 4.27 -6.63
CA ALA A 58 18.42 4.56 -7.48
C ALA A 58 19.59 3.56 -7.33
N ASP A 59 19.77 2.98 -6.15
CA ASP A 59 20.88 2.11 -5.76
C ASP A 59 20.47 0.63 -5.54
N ARG A 60 19.17 0.35 -5.40
CA ARG A 60 18.70 -0.99 -5.03
C ARG A 60 17.24 -1.24 -5.40
N THR A 61 16.88 -2.51 -5.42
CA THR A 61 15.50 -2.97 -5.59
C THR A 61 15.05 -3.71 -4.33
N LEU A 62 13.87 -3.38 -3.83
CA LEU A 62 13.30 -3.93 -2.61
C LEU A 62 11.92 -4.55 -2.90
N PRO A 63 11.49 -5.55 -2.14
CA PRO A 63 10.09 -5.99 -2.18
C PRO A 63 9.16 -4.84 -1.83
N ALA A 64 8.07 -4.68 -2.59
CA ALA A 64 7.04 -3.69 -2.30
C ALA A 64 5.84 -4.31 -1.57
N ASP A 65 5.24 -3.51 -0.68
CA ASP A 65 4.01 -3.86 -0.01
C ASP A 65 2.85 -3.86 -1.02
N ARG A 66 2.27 -5.04 -1.20
CA ARG A 66 1.21 -5.24 -2.19
C ARG A 66 -0.01 -4.37 -1.91
N ASP A 67 -0.44 -4.31 -0.65
CA ASP A 67 -1.64 -3.58 -0.27
C ASP A 67 -1.45 -2.07 -0.48
N ALA A 68 -0.25 -1.55 -0.21
CA ALA A 68 0.08 -0.16 -0.47
C ALA A 68 0.03 0.17 -1.97
N VAL A 69 0.55 -0.72 -2.82
CA VAL A 69 0.51 -0.55 -4.28
C VAL A 69 -0.91 -0.71 -4.82
N ASP A 70 -1.66 -1.71 -4.37
CA ASP A 70 -3.05 -1.93 -4.79
C ASP A 70 -3.94 -0.73 -4.41
N ASN A 71 -3.74 -0.13 -3.23
CA ASN A 71 -4.43 1.10 -2.81
C ASN A 71 -4.07 2.31 -3.69
N LEU A 72 -2.79 2.46 -4.05
CA LEU A 72 -2.36 3.51 -4.98
C LEU A 72 -3.03 3.33 -6.34
N LEU A 73 -3.01 2.13 -6.90
CA LEU A 73 -3.64 1.82 -8.19
C LEU A 73 -5.15 2.02 -8.14
N ALA A 74 -5.82 1.60 -7.07
CA ALA A 74 -7.25 1.82 -6.89
C ALA A 74 -7.58 3.32 -6.88
N SER A 75 -6.76 4.14 -6.21
CA SER A 75 -6.93 5.61 -6.18
C SER A 75 -6.75 6.23 -7.57
N LEU A 76 -5.75 5.78 -8.33
CA LEU A 76 -5.46 6.30 -9.68
C LEU A 76 -6.55 5.90 -10.70
N VAL A 77 -6.92 4.62 -10.72
CA VAL A 77 -7.92 4.07 -11.65
C VAL A 77 -9.33 4.52 -11.29
N GLY A 78 -9.61 4.67 -10.00
CA GLY A 78 -10.89 5.14 -9.49
C GLY A 78 -11.11 6.66 -9.59
N ALA A 79 -10.05 7.43 -9.86
CA ALA A 79 -10.16 8.88 -9.95
C ALA A 79 -11.07 9.31 -11.10
N ARG A 80 -11.92 10.29 -10.82
CA ARG A 80 -12.86 10.85 -11.79
C ARG A 80 -12.58 12.33 -12.00
N ILE A 81 -12.90 12.79 -13.21
CA ILE A 81 -12.85 14.21 -13.53
C ILE A 81 -14.06 14.88 -12.90
N ASP A 82 -13.84 15.83 -12.02
CA ASP A 82 -14.90 16.67 -11.44
C ASP A 82 -15.31 17.74 -12.43
N GLU A 83 -14.30 18.46 -13.01
CA GLU A 83 -14.54 19.56 -13.93
C GLU A 83 -13.50 19.59 -15.08
N PHE A 84 -13.96 19.96 -16.28
CA PHE A 84 -13.15 20.29 -17.44
C PHE A 84 -12.92 21.81 -17.41
N VAL A 85 -11.75 22.22 -16.87
CA VAL A 85 -11.45 23.62 -16.58
C VAL A 85 -11.14 24.42 -17.84
N ALA A 86 -10.32 23.84 -18.72
CA ALA A 86 -9.96 24.45 -20.00
C ALA A 86 -9.63 23.36 -21.04
N GLU A 87 -10.13 23.54 -22.26
CA GLU A 87 -9.81 22.66 -23.40
C GLU A 87 -8.34 22.80 -23.83
N LYS A 88 -7.78 24.00 -23.66
CA LYS A 88 -6.39 24.33 -23.93
C LYS A 88 -5.96 25.48 -23.04
N THR A 89 -4.74 25.41 -22.56
CA THR A 89 -4.15 26.53 -21.82
C THR A 89 -2.84 26.98 -22.46
N ASP A 90 -2.68 28.31 -22.62
CA ASP A 90 -1.42 28.94 -22.99
C ASP A 90 -0.60 29.32 -21.73
N SER A 91 -1.16 29.12 -20.54
CA SER A 91 -0.55 29.46 -19.26
C SER A 91 -0.63 28.28 -18.27
N PRO A 92 0.12 27.18 -18.47
CA PRO A 92 0.14 26.04 -17.53
C PRO A 92 0.55 26.44 -16.11
N ALA A 93 1.37 27.50 -15.99
CA ALA A 93 1.81 28.04 -14.69
C ALA A 93 0.65 28.51 -13.80
N SER A 94 -0.47 28.99 -14.40
CA SER A 94 -1.65 29.40 -13.63
C SER A 94 -2.31 28.25 -12.87
N PHE A 95 -2.04 27.02 -13.31
CA PHE A 95 -2.55 25.78 -12.71
C PHE A 95 -1.45 24.98 -12.00
N GLY A 96 -0.21 25.51 -11.93
CA GLY A 96 0.95 24.80 -11.39
C GLY A 96 1.40 23.61 -12.23
N LEU A 97 1.01 23.54 -13.52
CA LEU A 97 1.31 22.43 -14.42
C LEU A 97 2.65 22.59 -15.16
N ASP A 98 3.27 23.75 -15.11
CA ASP A 98 4.65 24.01 -15.58
C ASP A 98 5.70 23.40 -14.65
N LYS A 99 5.36 23.29 -13.35
CA LYS A 99 6.16 22.67 -12.30
C LYS A 99 5.24 21.78 -11.45
N PRO A 100 4.84 20.63 -11.96
CA PRO A 100 3.88 19.78 -11.26
C PRO A 100 4.42 19.30 -9.92
N ARG A 101 3.55 19.21 -8.95
CA ARG A 101 3.87 18.68 -7.60
C ARG A 101 4.21 17.20 -7.64
N VAL A 102 3.58 16.46 -8.56
CA VAL A 102 3.90 15.08 -8.87
C VAL A 102 3.52 14.77 -10.32
N THR A 103 4.39 14.04 -10.99
CA THR A 103 4.10 13.46 -12.31
C THR A 103 4.05 11.95 -12.16
N ILE A 104 2.98 11.34 -12.66
CA ILE A 104 2.76 9.90 -12.65
C ILE A 104 2.92 9.37 -14.06
N THR A 105 3.67 8.28 -14.21
CA THR A 105 3.73 7.51 -15.45
C THR A 105 3.37 6.06 -15.14
N LEU A 106 2.36 5.55 -15.83
CA LEU A 106 1.91 4.16 -15.74
C LEU A 106 2.30 3.43 -17.01
N GLY A 107 3.03 2.33 -16.88
CA GLY A 107 3.24 1.39 -17.98
C GLY A 107 2.13 0.35 -18.00
N ALA A 108 1.25 0.41 -18.99
CA ALA A 108 0.05 -0.41 -19.08
C ALA A 108 0.12 -1.46 -20.20
N GLY A 109 1.26 -2.09 -20.36
CA GLY A 109 1.45 -3.17 -21.34
C GLY A 109 1.04 -2.76 -22.75
N ALA A 110 0.02 -3.42 -23.30
CA ALA A 110 -0.46 -3.14 -24.68
C ALA A 110 -1.04 -1.73 -24.89
N LYS A 111 -1.45 -1.04 -23.82
CA LYS A 111 -1.95 0.35 -23.88
C LYS A 111 -0.83 1.39 -23.88
N GLY A 112 0.43 0.94 -23.70
CA GLY A 112 1.59 1.82 -23.67
C GLY A 112 1.69 2.59 -22.35
N GLU A 113 2.23 3.80 -22.41
CA GLU A 113 2.39 4.68 -21.25
C GLU A 113 1.23 5.66 -21.14
N LEU A 114 0.67 5.73 -19.93
CA LEU A 114 -0.30 6.73 -19.53
C LEU A 114 0.34 7.64 -18.49
N GLY A 115 0.09 8.93 -18.56
CA GLY A 115 0.69 9.86 -17.60
C GLY A 115 -0.27 10.93 -17.14
N LEU A 116 -0.04 11.41 -15.91
CA LEU A 116 -0.72 12.53 -15.30
C LEU A 116 0.29 13.48 -14.69
N SER A 117 0.07 14.78 -14.85
CA SER A 117 0.75 15.83 -14.09
C SER A 117 -0.24 16.48 -13.14
N LEU A 118 0.10 16.57 -11.86
CA LEU A 118 -0.73 17.23 -10.84
C LEU A 118 -0.10 18.59 -10.50
N GLY A 119 -0.89 19.63 -10.69
CA GLY A 119 -0.50 21.02 -10.43
C GLY A 119 -0.91 21.49 -9.02
N SER A 120 -1.38 22.74 -8.94
CA SER A 120 -1.81 23.37 -7.71
C SER A 120 -3.19 22.88 -7.25
N SER A 121 -3.47 23.04 -5.95
CA SER A 121 -4.78 22.78 -5.36
C SER A 121 -5.62 24.07 -5.31
N THR A 122 -6.93 23.88 -5.38
CA THR A 122 -7.95 24.89 -5.05
C THR A 122 -8.84 24.37 -3.94
N PHE A 123 -9.47 25.29 -3.22
CA PHE A 123 -10.41 24.98 -2.14
C PHE A 123 -11.75 25.59 -2.47
N GLU A 124 -12.76 24.76 -2.64
CA GLU A 124 -14.14 25.19 -2.86
C GLU A 124 -14.93 25.00 -1.58
N THR A 125 -15.59 26.04 -1.15
CA THR A 125 -16.53 25.98 -0.04
C THR A 125 -17.94 25.89 -0.63
N GLU A 126 -18.51 24.70 -0.68
CA GLU A 126 -19.92 24.57 -1.04
C GLU A 126 -20.77 25.23 0.05
N ALA A 127 -21.64 26.15 -0.38
CA ALA A 127 -22.65 26.70 0.53
C ALA A 127 -23.49 25.52 1.05
N ALA A 128 -23.63 25.40 2.38
CA ALA A 128 -24.32 24.30 3.03
C ALA A 128 -25.72 24.09 2.43
N ALA A 129 -25.82 23.15 1.51
CA ALA A 129 -27.08 22.77 0.86
C ALA A 129 -27.73 21.54 1.50
N ASP A 130 -27.15 21.00 2.60
CA ASP A 130 -27.72 19.86 3.30
C ASP A 130 -28.60 20.34 4.48
N PRO A 131 -29.92 20.23 4.38
CA PRO A 131 -30.85 20.59 5.47
C PRO A 131 -30.62 19.75 6.74
N MET A 132 -29.95 18.61 6.67
CA MET A 132 -29.63 17.74 7.82
C MET A 132 -28.34 18.14 8.56
N ASN A 133 -27.52 19.00 7.97
CA ASN A 133 -26.24 19.42 8.56
C ASN A 133 -26.29 20.83 9.14
N GLN A 134 -27.46 21.20 9.72
CA GLN A 134 -27.65 22.49 10.34
C GLN A 134 -26.79 22.67 11.58
N GLY A 135 -25.67 23.39 11.42
CA GLY A 135 -24.82 23.81 12.54
C GLY A 135 -23.31 23.52 12.39
N GLN A 136 -22.88 22.80 11.38
CA GLN A 136 -21.45 22.71 11.06
C GLN A 136 -21.11 23.71 9.95
N PRO A 137 -20.01 24.49 10.11
CA PRO A 137 -19.54 25.32 9.01
C PRO A 137 -19.18 24.44 7.81
N PRO A 138 -19.46 24.85 6.57
CA PRO A 138 -19.10 24.09 5.39
C PRO A 138 -17.59 23.88 5.36
N GLN A 139 -17.17 22.63 5.21
CA GLN A 139 -15.75 22.29 5.12
C GLN A 139 -15.28 22.56 3.68
N PRO A 140 -14.16 23.25 3.49
CA PRO A 140 -13.60 23.44 2.16
C PRO A 140 -13.18 22.11 1.55
N THR A 141 -13.69 21.81 0.36
CA THR A 141 -13.29 20.62 -0.42
C THR A 141 -12.07 20.98 -1.26
N GLU A 142 -10.97 20.23 -1.06
CA GLU A 142 -9.78 20.38 -1.89
C GLU A 142 -10.02 19.74 -3.25
N LYS A 143 -9.65 20.45 -4.32
CA LYS A 143 -9.55 19.97 -5.68
C LYS A 143 -8.17 20.27 -6.24
N VAL A 144 -7.71 19.43 -7.18
CA VAL A 144 -6.36 19.53 -7.75
C VAL A 144 -6.47 19.63 -9.27
N TYR A 145 -5.73 20.55 -9.85
CA TYR A 145 -5.57 20.63 -11.30
C TYR A 145 -4.70 19.50 -11.81
N VAL A 146 -5.16 18.82 -12.86
CA VAL A 146 -4.43 17.73 -13.51
C VAL A 146 -4.43 17.90 -15.02
N GLN A 147 -3.38 17.36 -15.64
CA GLN A 147 -3.27 17.27 -17.09
C GLN A 147 -2.80 15.85 -17.45
N ARG A 148 -3.43 15.24 -18.44
CA ARG A 148 -2.99 13.95 -18.98
C ARG A 148 -1.81 14.15 -19.94
N LYS A 149 -0.89 13.22 -19.94
CA LYS A 149 0.28 13.23 -20.85
C LYS A 149 -0.19 13.21 -22.30
N GLY A 150 0.21 14.23 -23.05
CA GLY A 150 -0.14 14.38 -24.46
C GLY A 150 -1.44 15.15 -24.73
N ASP A 151 -2.24 15.44 -23.70
CA ASP A 151 -3.44 16.28 -23.83
C ASP A 151 -3.12 17.75 -23.55
N THR A 152 -3.98 18.62 -24.07
CA THR A 152 -3.91 20.07 -23.82
C THR A 152 -4.92 20.54 -22.78
N GLU A 153 -5.87 19.67 -22.42
CA GLU A 153 -6.92 19.97 -21.47
C GLU A 153 -6.39 20.13 -20.04
N VAL A 154 -6.95 21.08 -19.31
CA VAL A 154 -6.78 21.19 -17.87
C VAL A 154 -8.04 20.68 -17.20
N LEU A 155 -7.86 19.71 -16.34
CA LEU A 155 -8.91 19.00 -15.62
C LEU A 155 -8.81 19.31 -14.13
N GLN A 156 -9.89 19.09 -13.41
CA GLN A 156 -9.91 19.16 -11.96
C GLN A 156 -10.44 17.84 -11.40
N VAL A 157 -9.79 17.37 -10.34
CA VAL A 157 -10.12 16.12 -9.64
C VAL A 157 -10.15 16.36 -8.12
N ALA A 158 -10.75 15.45 -7.38
CA ALA A 158 -10.75 15.48 -5.92
C ALA A 158 -9.33 15.52 -5.34
N GLY A 159 -9.10 16.35 -4.33
CA GLY A 159 -7.83 16.50 -3.63
C GLY A 159 -7.33 15.22 -2.97
N SER A 160 -8.23 14.28 -2.67
CA SER A 160 -7.88 12.95 -2.14
C SER A 160 -6.91 12.18 -3.05
N LEU A 161 -6.94 12.40 -4.38
CA LEU A 161 -5.99 11.82 -5.30
C LEU A 161 -4.57 12.29 -4.99
N TYR A 162 -4.37 13.60 -4.73
CA TYR A 162 -3.06 14.11 -4.35
C TYR A 162 -2.58 13.49 -3.03
N GLY A 163 -3.46 13.39 -2.02
CA GLY A 163 -3.14 12.72 -0.75
C GLY A 163 -2.71 11.26 -0.92
N ALA A 164 -3.31 10.53 -1.86
CA ALA A 164 -2.91 9.16 -2.18
C ALA A 164 -1.54 9.06 -2.86
N LEU A 165 -1.07 10.14 -3.50
CA LEU A 165 0.17 10.21 -4.27
C LEU A 165 1.35 10.81 -3.50
N VAL A 166 1.11 11.51 -2.38
CA VAL A 166 2.17 12.01 -1.50
C VAL A 166 2.70 10.86 -0.66
N LYS A 167 3.65 10.11 -1.23
CA LYS A 167 4.21 8.89 -0.66
C LYS A 167 5.72 8.95 -0.65
N THR A 168 6.30 8.28 0.33
CA THR A 168 7.74 8.03 0.44
C THR A 168 8.05 6.59 0.02
N PRO A 169 9.33 6.26 -0.26
CA PRO A 169 9.71 4.88 -0.50
C PRO A 169 9.31 3.91 0.63
N GLU A 170 9.36 4.36 1.88
CA GLU A 170 9.00 3.56 3.06
C GLU A 170 7.52 3.17 3.08
N ASP A 171 6.64 3.98 2.47
CA ASP A 171 5.21 3.68 2.39
C ASP A 171 4.94 2.46 1.50
N PHE A 172 5.81 2.22 0.51
CA PHE A 172 5.69 1.10 -0.42
C PHE A 172 6.59 -0.08 -0.10
N ARG A 173 7.46 0.04 0.88
CA ARG A 173 8.37 -1.05 1.25
C ARG A 173 7.61 -2.15 1.97
N ASP A 174 7.85 -3.43 1.58
CA ASP A 174 7.25 -4.57 2.30
C ASP A 174 7.74 -4.59 3.75
N LYS A 175 6.79 -4.44 4.66
CA LYS A 175 7.01 -4.40 6.11
C LYS A 175 6.92 -5.78 6.77
N THR A 176 6.75 -6.84 5.99
CA THR A 176 6.71 -8.22 6.49
C THR A 176 8.08 -8.61 7.04
N ILE A 177 8.15 -8.93 8.32
CA ILE A 177 9.41 -9.37 8.96
C ILE A 177 9.68 -10.84 8.65
N LEU A 178 8.65 -11.68 8.75
CA LEU A 178 8.74 -13.12 8.49
C LEU A 178 7.51 -13.59 7.70
N ALA A 179 7.74 -14.30 6.61
CA ALA A 179 6.68 -14.92 5.82
C ALA A 179 6.26 -16.26 6.44
N VAL A 180 5.62 -16.20 7.60
CA VAL A 180 5.15 -17.39 8.33
C VAL A 180 3.82 -17.87 7.75
N ASP A 181 3.80 -19.13 7.31
CA ASP A 181 2.57 -19.87 7.04
C ASP A 181 2.32 -20.84 8.24
N PRO A 182 1.36 -20.54 9.12
CA PRO A 182 1.10 -21.35 10.32
C PRO A 182 0.80 -22.81 10.02
N LEU A 183 0.25 -23.12 8.84
CA LEU A 183 -0.06 -24.49 8.43
C LEU A 183 1.18 -25.26 7.98
N ALA A 184 2.14 -24.57 7.40
CA ALA A 184 3.39 -25.17 6.93
C ALA A 184 4.46 -25.27 8.01
N VAL A 185 4.32 -24.55 9.15
CA VAL A 185 5.33 -24.58 10.23
C VAL A 185 5.37 -25.96 10.88
N THR A 186 6.57 -26.54 10.90
CA THR A 186 6.86 -27.84 11.53
C THR A 186 7.69 -27.69 12.81
N LYS A 187 8.42 -26.58 12.94
CA LYS A 187 9.28 -26.34 14.12
C LYS A 187 9.40 -24.87 14.43
N VAL A 188 9.33 -24.55 15.71
CA VAL A 188 9.67 -23.23 16.25
C VAL A 188 10.62 -23.40 17.41
N ALA A 189 11.77 -22.73 17.34
CA ALA A 189 12.69 -22.69 18.49
C ALA A 189 13.02 -21.23 18.83
N TYR A 190 12.99 -20.89 20.10
CA TYR A 190 13.39 -19.57 20.57
C TYR A 190 14.17 -19.65 21.89
N SER A 191 15.06 -18.67 22.06
CA SER A 191 15.82 -18.47 23.30
C SER A 191 15.43 -17.15 23.93
N LEU A 192 15.35 -17.10 25.26
CA LEU A 192 15.17 -15.90 26.05
C LEU A 192 16.21 -15.92 27.19
N GLY A 193 17.32 -15.22 27.01
CA GLY A 193 18.50 -15.37 27.83
C GLY A 193 19.00 -16.83 27.82
N ASP A 194 19.18 -17.43 29.00
CA ASP A 194 19.67 -18.81 29.15
C ASP A 194 18.57 -19.88 28.94
N LYS A 195 17.32 -19.48 28.80
CA LYS A 195 16.19 -20.40 28.57
C LYS A 195 15.98 -20.64 27.09
N SER A 196 15.85 -21.88 26.68
CA SER A 196 15.49 -22.27 25.34
C SER A 196 14.16 -23.04 25.33
N VAL A 197 13.33 -22.74 24.35
CA VAL A 197 12.08 -23.43 24.07
C VAL A 197 12.14 -23.97 22.65
N GLU A 198 11.72 -25.20 22.48
CA GLU A 198 11.65 -25.86 21.18
C GLU A 198 10.32 -26.57 21.06
N LEU A 199 9.55 -26.20 20.05
CA LEU A 199 8.24 -26.75 19.70
C LEU A 199 8.38 -27.47 18.36
N VAL A 200 7.89 -28.70 18.27
CA VAL A 200 7.91 -29.52 17.07
C VAL A 200 6.51 -30.03 16.80
N ARG A 201 6.10 -30.04 15.54
CA ARG A 201 4.84 -30.61 15.09
C ARG A 201 5.10 -32.03 14.57
N GLU A 202 4.47 -33.03 15.18
CA GLU A 202 4.69 -34.44 14.80
C GLU A 202 3.96 -34.82 13.50
N GLN A 203 2.84 -34.17 13.22
CA GLN A 203 2.09 -34.38 11.98
C GLN A 203 1.76 -33.05 11.34
N ALA A 204 2.18 -32.87 10.10
CA ALA A 204 1.69 -31.76 9.29
C ALA A 204 0.18 -31.92 9.07
N PRO A 205 -0.60 -30.83 8.98
CA PRO A 205 -2.00 -30.90 8.57
C PRO A 205 -2.12 -31.67 7.25
N ALA A 206 -3.17 -32.47 7.09
CA ALA A 206 -3.41 -33.17 5.84
C ALA A 206 -3.48 -32.16 4.68
N ALA A 207 -2.81 -32.46 3.57
CA ALA A 207 -2.86 -31.62 2.38
C ALA A 207 -4.32 -31.42 1.95
N GLY A 208 -4.77 -30.16 1.90
CA GLY A 208 -6.17 -29.80 1.62
C GLY A 208 -7.05 -29.59 2.86
N SER A 209 -6.49 -29.61 4.08
CA SER A 209 -7.23 -29.21 5.29
C SER A 209 -7.66 -27.74 5.16
N THR A 210 -8.97 -27.51 5.15
CA THR A 210 -9.59 -26.17 5.17
C THR A 210 -9.74 -25.61 6.59
N VAL A 211 -9.28 -26.35 7.59
CA VAL A 211 -9.33 -25.93 8.98
C VAL A 211 -8.18 -24.96 9.22
N VAL A 212 -8.48 -23.69 9.18
CA VAL A 212 -7.54 -22.57 9.37
C VAL A 212 -6.83 -22.61 10.74
N ASP A 213 -7.30 -23.44 11.65
CA ASP A 213 -6.89 -23.50 13.06
C ASP A 213 -6.40 -24.90 13.51
N ASP A 214 -5.90 -25.72 12.57
CA ASP A 214 -5.33 -27.01 12.98
C ASP A 214 -3.94 -26.80 13.63
N THR A 215 -3.98 -26.44 14.90
CA THR A 215 -2.81 -26.35 15.80
C THR A 215 -2.56 -27.67 16.53
N SER A 216 -3.16 -28.78 16.10
CA SER A 216 -2.96 -30.10 16.70
C SER A 216 -1.55 -30.66 16.43
N GLY A 217 -1.15 -31.64 17.24
CA GLY A 217 0.10 -32.37 17.03
C GLY A 217 1.38 -31.64 17.46
N TRP A 218 1.29 -30.54 18.19
CA TRP A 218 2.45 -29.85 18.73
C TRP A 218 2.95 -30.44 20.03
N LYS A 219 4.28 -30.58 20.13
CA LYS A 219 4.99 -30.97 21.33
C LYS A 219 6.03 -29.93 21.71
N LEU A 220 6.14 -29.67 23.00
CA LEU A 220 7.29 -29.01 23.60
C LEU A 220 8.40 -30.06 23.75
N VAL A 221 9.56 -29.82 23.16
CA VAL A 221 10.73 -30.72 23.19
C VAL A 221 11.80 -30.21 24.18
N LYS A 222 11.87 -28.89 24.34
CA LYS A 222 12.74 -28.23 25.31
C LYS A 222 11.96 -27.17 26.08
N PRO A 223 12.23 -26.98 27.38
CA PRO A 223 13.27 -27.65 28.22
C PRO A 223 12.88 -29.06 28.70
N VAL A 224 11.63 -29.45 28.54
CA VAL A 224 11.10 -30.78 28.91
C VAL A 224 10.14 -31.26 27.82
N GLU A 225 10.06 -32.57 27.64
CA GLU A 225 9.19 -33.15 26.62
C GLU A 225 7.75 -33.29 27.19
N LEU A 226 6.83 -32.52 26.64
CA LEU A 226 5.42 -32.46 27.02
C LEU A 226 4.53 -32.13 25.81
N PRO A 227 3.25 -32.54 25.79
CA PRO A 227 2.28 -32.02 24.86
C PRO A 227 2.19 -30.49 24.96
N ALA A 228 2.22 -29.78 23.84
CA ALA A 228 2.05 -28.34 23.82
C ALA A 228 0.56 -27.96 23.79
N ASP A 229 0.21 -26.84 24.39
CA ASP A 229 -1.14 -26.26 24.29
C ASP A 229 -1.37 -25.70 22.88
N PRO A 230 -2.28 -26.30 22.09
CA PRO A 230 -2.50 -25.90 20.71
C PRO A 230 -2.89 -24.42 20.56
N ALA A 231 -3.75 -23.92 21.47
CA ALA A 231 -4.21 -22.53 21.39
C ALA A 231 -3.09 -21.51 21.67
N ARG A 232 -2.10 -21.88 22.50
CA ARG A 232 -0.93 -21.03 22.75
C ARG A 232 0.05 -21.05 21.60
N VAL A 233 0.24 -22.21 20.96
CA VAL A 233 1.08 -22.32 19.76
C VAL A 233 0.44 -21.55 18.60
N GLY A 234 -0.87 -21.69 18.39
CA GLY A 234 -1.59 -20.92 17.38
C GLY A 234 -1.37 -19.42 17.54
N ARG A 235 -1.60 -18.89 18.75
CA ARG A 235 -1.35 -17.47 19.03
C ARG A 235 0.11 -17.03 18.79
N LEU A 236 1.07 -17.90 19.13
CA LEU A 236 2.48 -17.61 18.86
C LEU A 236 2.74 -17.48 17.35
N LEU A 237 2.24 -18.41 16.57
CA LEU A 237 2.39 -18.39 15.10
C LEU A 237 1.68 -17.18 14.47
N ASP A 238 0.48 -16.84 14.92
CA ASP A 238 -0.25 -15.66 14.46
C ASP A 238 0.48 -14.37 14.79
N ASN A 239 1.03 -14.25 16.00
CA ASN A 239 1.85 -13.10 16.38
C ASN A 239 3.09 -12.97 15.49
N LEU A 240 3.79 -14.08 15.22
CA LEU A 240 4.98 -14.08 14.35
C LEU A 240 4.62 -13.72 12.90
N ARG A 241 3.50 -14.21 12.38
CA ARG A 241 2.98 -13.88 11.06
C ARG A 241 2.57 -12.41 10.93
N SER A 242 2.02 -11.85 12.00
CA SER A 242 1.51 -10.47 12.01
C SER A 242 2.59 -9.41 12.27
N LEU A 243 3.84 -9.81 12.56
CA LEU A 243 4.92 -8.87 12.79
C LEU A 243 5.17 -8.00 11.54
N ARG A 244 5.17 -6.69 11.74
CA ARG A 244 5.45 -5.69 10.71
C ARG A 244 6.52 -4.73 11.21
N ALA A 245 7.43 -4.36 10.32
CA ALA A 245 8.38 -3.28 10.59
C ALA A 245 7.64 -1.93 10.67
N SER A 246 7.93 -1.14 11.67
CA SER A 246 7.45 0.25 11.76
C SER A 246 8.34 1.18 10.95
N SER A 247 9.64 0.89 10.94
CA SER A 247 10.65 1.63 10.20
C SER A 247 11.82 0.70 9.80
N PHE A 248 12.67 1.19 8.92
CA PHE A 248 13.86 0.47 8.45
C PHE A 248 15.11 1.26 8.76
N ILE A 249 16.19 0.57 9.11
CA ILE A 249 17.52 1.13 9.26
C ILE A 249 18.39 0.46 8.18
N ASP A 250 18.58 1.15 7.06
CA ASP A 250 19.26 0.60 5.90
C ASP A 250 20.77 0.51 6.06
N GLU A 251 21.35 1.43 6.83
CA GLU A 251 22.78 1.46 7.15
C GLU A 251 22.97 1.34 8.67
N PRO A 252 22.79 0.12 9.23
CA PRO A 252 22.74 -0.06 10.69
C PRO A 252 24.09 0.15 11.37
N GLY A 253 25.22 0.17 10.63
CA GLY A 253 26.54 0.25 11.23
C GLY A 253 26.83 -0.93 12.17
N ASP A 254 27.28 -0.66 13.41
CA ASP A 254 27.51 -1.69 14.40
C ASP A 254 26.20 -2.20 15.03
N LEU A 255 25.90 -3.48 14.83
CA LEU A 255 24.71 -4.12 15.37
C LEU A 255 24.68 -4.15 16.92
N ALA A 256 25.81 -3.97 17.58
CA ALA A 256 25.89 -3.94 19.04
C ALA A 256 25.10 -2.77 19.63
N GLN A 257 25.01 -1.64 18.94
CA GLN A 257 24.22 -0.49 19.37
C GLN A 257 22.71 -0.77 19.51
N TYR A 258 22.22 -1.77 18.77
CA TYR A 258 20.83 -2.24 18.81
C TYR A 258 20.64 -3.46 19.74
N GLY A 259 21.72 -3.94 20.39
CA GLY A 259 21.70 -5.17 21.17
C GLY A 259 21.62 -6.44 20.34
N LEU A 260 21.89 -6.36 19.03
CA LEU A 260 21.80 -7.50 18.09
C LEU A 260 23.09 -8.34 18.02
N ALA A 261 24.21 -7.84 18.56
CA ALA A 261 25.40 -8.67 18.72
C ALA A 261 25.17 -9.77 19.78
N ASN A 262 24.39 -9.45 20.83
CA ASN A 262 23.94 -10.40 21.86
C ASN A 262 22.43 -10.20 22.05
N PRO A 263 21.59 -10.76 21.16
CA PRO A 263 20.17 -10.51 21.17
C PRO A 263 19.48 -11.09 22.41
N LEU A 264 18.48 -10.38 22.93
CA LEU A 264 17.65 -10.85 24.05
C LEU A 264 16.88 -12.12 23.69
N THR A 265 16.45 -12.21 22.45
CA THR A 265 15.70 -13.35 21.94
C THR A 265 16.15 -13.67 20.52
N LYS A 266 16.27 -14.97 20.25
CA LYS A 266 16.53 -15.50 18.92
C LYS A 266 15.42 -16.48 18.58
N ILE A 267 14.75 -16.27 17.44
CA ILE A 267 13.64 -17.12 16.99
C ILE A 267 14.02 -17.75 15.66
N THR A 268 13.89 -19.06 15.56
CA THR A 268 14.06 -19.84 14.33
C THR A 268 12.77 -20.60 14.03
N ILE A 269 12.38 -20.61 12.76
CA ILE A 269 11.14 -21.25 12.29
C ILE A 269 11.50 -22.13 11.10
N GLU A 270 10.98 -23.35 11.08
CA GLU A 270 11.08 -24.28 9.96
C GLU A 270 9.69 -24.57 9.41
N GLN A 271 9.52 -24.49 8.10
CA GLN A 271 8.30 -24.82 7.36
C GLN A 271 8.59 -26.00 6.44
N GLY A 272 8.30 -27.22 6.93
CA GLY A 272 8.78 -28.43 6.29
C GLY A 272 10.32 -28.44 6.23
N GLU A 273 10.87 -28.54 5.02
CA GLU A 273 12.32 -28.50 4.79
C GLU A 273 12.90 -27.07 4.68
N THR A 274 12.03 -26.07 4.60
CA THR A 274 12.44 -24.66 4.44
C THR A 274 12.67 -24.03 5.82
N LYS A 275 13.87 -23.48 6.02
CA LYS A 275 14.18 -22.69 7.21
C LYS A 275 14.03 -21.21 6.90
N LEU A 276 13.15 -20.52 7.63
CA LEU A 276 12.98 -19.08 7.52
C LEU A 276 14.21 -18.32 8.06
N PRO A 277 14.42 -17.07 7.66
CA PRO A 277 15.42 -16.20 8.27
C PRO A 277 15.27 -16.16 9.78
N THR A 278 16.39 -16.20 10.50
CA THR A 278 16.38 -16.09 11.95
C THR A 278 16.00 -14.69 12.40
N LEU A 279 14.99 -14.57 13.23
CA LEU A 279 14.62 -13.30 13.85
C LEU A 279 15.44 -13.09 15.13
N LEU A 280 16.16 -11.98 15.19
CA LEU A 280 16.89 -11.53 16.36
C LEU A 280 16.15 -10.33 16.99
N ILE A 281 15.93 -10.38 18.29
CA ILE A 281 15.30 -9.29 19.05
C ILE A 281 16.36 -8.70 19.99
N GLY A 282 16.77 -7.48 19.72
CA GLY A 282 17.74 -6.73 20.49
C GLY A 282 17.10 -5.97 21.67
N LYS A 283 17.71 -4.87 22.07
CA LYS A 283 17.20 -4.01 23.14
C LYS A 283 16.00 -3.17 22.64
N ALA A 284 15.14 -2.76 23.55
CA ALA A 284 14.10 -1.78 23.24
C ALA A 284 14.73 -0.47 22.76
N SER A 285 14.14 0.15 21.72
CA SER A 285 14.47 1.51 21.35
C SER A 285 13.95 2.44 22.45
N SER A 286 14.80 3.31 22.97
CA SER A 286 14.32 4.47 23.72
C SER A 286 13.88 5.51 22.70
N GLU A 287 12.58 5.74 22.56
CA GLU A 287 12.08 6.96 21.94
C GLU A 287 12.46 8.19 22.76
#